data_72c951457c04f224496bc84f1c3c8380
#
_entry.id   72c951457c04f224496bc84f1c3c8380
#
_cell.length_a   1.000
_cell.length_b   1.000
_cell.length_c   1.000
_cell.angle_alpha   90.00
_cell.angle_beta   90.00
_cell.angle_gamma   90.00
#
_symmetry.space_group_name_H-M   'P 1'
#
loop_
_entity.id
_entity.type
_entity.pdbx_description
1 polymer ?
#
loop_
_entity_poly.entity_id
_entity_poly.type
_entity_poly.pdbx_seq_one_letter_code
_entity_poly.pdbx_strand_id
1 'polypeptide(L)'
;KWSDLSMNLRLKLTKSYTFNMNASFATYAYQFDENGNVVVGDRTEWSYGRFGRFQGYSGSFSYTLNNDTFKKLFGKKEEDEKNKDNKGKEENEDEETEEETEEQNNNSNMRKTEKASVDSDGYLAFKLPWSVSLSYSYSIREDRSKDINIKTMRYPYSLTHSLNVSGNFKIGSRWNMTYSTGYDFTSKEMSMTTLNITRDLHCFNMSCGLVFGPFTSYNFSIRANSSMLTDALKWDQRSNTGSAVTWY
;
A
#
# COMPACT_ATOMS: atom_id res chain seq x y z
N LYS A 1 34.10 19.84 5.11
CA LYS A 1 33.00 20.12 4.16
C LYS A 1 31.68 19.95 4.89
N TRP A 2 30.69 20.77 4.56
CA TRP A 2 29.32 20.65 5.09
C TRP A 2 28.63 19.48 4.44
N SER A 3 27.73 18.80 5.19
CA SER A 3 26.87 17.77 4.63
C SER A 3 25.73 18.38 3.81
N ASP A 4 25.16 17.58 2.93
CA ASP A 4 23.95 17.96 2.20
C ASP A 4 22.77 18.15 3.16
N LEU A 5 21.87 19.05 2.81
CA LEU A 5 20.66 19.33 3.59
C LEU A 5 19.54 18.37 3.15
N SER A 6 18.99 17.65 4.11
CA SER A 6 17.81 16.81 3.88
C SER A 6 16.64 17.31 4.71
N MET A 7 15.47 17.36 4.10
CA MET A 7 14.22 17.72 4.75
C MET A 7 13.24 16.55 4.63
N ASN A 8 12.75 16.08 5.77
CA ASN A 8 11.80 14.97 5.85
C ASN A 8 10.52 15.48 6.54
N LEU A 9 9.39 15.27 5.87
CA LEU A 9 8.08 15.62 6.40
C LEU A 9 7.21 14.38 6.37
N ARG A 10 6.62 14.04 7.50
CA ARG A 10 5.64 12.97 7.60
C ARG A 10 4.37 13.49 8.25
N LEU A 11 3.27 13.44 7.50
CA LEU A 11 1.96 13.86 7.95
C LEU A 11 1.02 12.66 7.97
N LYS A 12 0.42 12.42 9.12
CA LYS A 12 -0.66 11.44 9.27
C LYS A 12 -1.95 12.22 9.48
N LEU A 13 -2.69 12.43 8.40
CA LEU A 13 -3.89 13.26 8.40
C LEU A 13 -5.10 12.53 8.99
N THR A 14 -5.18 11.21 8.75
CA THR A 14 -6.22 10.35 9.33
C THR A 14 -5.63 8.96 9.61
N LYS A 15 -6.43 8.08 10.25
CA LYS A 15 -6.03 6.66 10.43
C LYS A 15 -5.78 5.95 9.08
N SER A 16 -6.44 6.42 8.02
CA SER A 16 -6.39 5.83 6.67
C SER A 16 -5.49 6.55 5.69
N TYR A 17 -4.97 7.74 6.02
CA TYR A 17 -4.20 8.57 5.09
C TYR A 17 -2.88 9.03 5.70
N THR A 18 -1.79 8.65 5.05
CA THR A 18 -0.43 9.04 5.42
C THR A 18 0.27 9.66 4.20
N PHE A 19 0.91 10.80 4.41
CA PHE A 19 1.71 11.50 3.44
C PHE A 19 3.15 11.61 3.94
N ASN A 20 4.10 11.21 3.11
CA ASN A 20 5.52 11.36 3.37
C ASN A 20 6.17 12.17 2.25
N MET A 21 7.09 13.04 2.61
CA MET A 21 7.81 13.91 1.70
C MET A 21 9.27 14.02 2.13
N ASN A 22 10.16 13.85 1.18
CA ASN A 22 11.60 14.01 1.40
C ASN A 22 12.16 14.91 0.31
N ALA A 23 12.94 15.91 0.69
CA ALA A 23 13.66 16.76 -0.23
C ALA A 23 15.15 16.80 0.14
N SER A 24 16.02 16.79 -0.84
CA SER A 24 17.47 16.87 -0.65
C SER A 24 18.06 18.02 -1.45
N PHE A 25 18.97 18.74 -0.80
CA PHE A 25 19.67 19.88 -1.36
C PHE A 25 21.16 19.70 -1.11
N ALA A 26 21.96 19.75 -2.19
CA ALA A 26 23.40 19.75 -2.06
C ALA A 26 23.91 21.12 -1.61
N THR A 27 24.90 21.09 -0.75
CA THR A 27 25.53 22.29 -0.22
C THR A 27 26.52 22.90 -1.21
N TYR A 28 27.16 22.07 -2.05
CA TYR A 28 28.21 22.48 -2.96
C TYR A 28 27.72 22.58 -4.41
N ALA A 29 28.21 23.62 -5.09
CA ALA A 29 27.91 23.84 -6.51
C ALA A 29 28.72 22.90 -7.41
N TYR A 30 28.23 22.65 -8.61
CA TYR A 30 29.00 21.99 -9.64
C TYR A 30 30.01 22.95 -10.26
N GLN A 31 31.17 22.41 -10.65
CA GLN A 31 32.19 23.08 -11.43
C GLN A 31 32.76 22.13 -12.49
N PHE A 32 33.41 22.68 -13.49
CA PHE A 32 34.16 21.88 -14.45
C PHE A 32 35.58 21.65 -13.94
N ASP A 33 36.07 20.43 -14.09
CA ASP A 33 37.44 20.03 -13.89
C ASP A 33 38.29 20.47 -15.09
N GLU A 34 39.62 20.41 -14.96
CA GLU A 34 40.59 20.70 -16.04
C GLU A 34 40.33 19.85 -17.30
N ASN A 35 39.75 18.69 -17.14
CA ASN A 35 39.38 17.78 -18.23
C ASN A 35 37.97 18.06 -18.83
N GLY A 36 37.27 19.08 -18.34
CA GLY A 36 35.93 19.42 -18.77
C GLY A 36 34.82 18.54 -18.17
N ASN A 37 35.13 17.68 -17.20
CA ASN A 37 34.14 16.89 -16.50
C ASN A 37 33.43 17.69 -15.40
N VAL A 38 32.16 17.37 -15.15
CA VAL A 38 31.40 18.00 -14.08
C VAL A 38 31.71 17.32 -12.76
N VAL A 39 32.26 18.09 -11.84
CA VAL A 39 32.59 17.64 -10.49
C VAL A 39 31.91 18.54 -9.45
N VAL A 40 31.77 18.01 -8.22
CA VAL A 40 31.30 18.81 -7.09
C VAL A 40 32.43 19.72 -6.63
N GLY A 41 32.22 21.01 -6.75
CA GLY A 41 33.22 22.01 -6.41
C GLY A 41 33.43 22.20 -4.90
N ASP A 42 34.33 23.11 -4.55
CA ASP A 42 34.63 23.49 -3.17
C ASP A 42 33.81 24.71 -2.72
N ARG A 43 33.17 25.42 -3.63
CA ARG A 43 32.32 26.55 -3.31
C ARG A 43 30.90 26.09 -2.97
N THR A 44 30.39 26.64 -1.88
CA THR A 44 29.00 26.38 -1.46
C THR A 44 28.02 27.15 -2.34
N GLU A 45 26.83 26.63 -2.53
CA GLU A 45 25.73 27.34 -3.19
C GLU A 45 25.39 28.66 -2.47
N TRP A 46 25.61 28.72 -1.16
CA TRP A 46 25.42 29.92 -0.36
C TRP A 46 26.34 31.06 -0.77
N SER A 47 27.56 30.76 -1.22
CA SER A 47 28.50 31.80 -1.71
C SER A 47 27.98 32.48 -3.00
N TYR A 48 27.03 31.86 -3.69
CA TYR A 48 26.31 32.40 -4.85
C TYR A 48 24.94 32.98 -4.49
N GLY A 49 24.62 33.13 -3.18
CA GLY A 49 23.32 33.62 -2.73
C GLY A 49 22.17 32.67 -2.91
N ARG A 50 22.45 31.36 -3.07
CA ARG A 50 21.42 30.31 -3.28
C ARG A 50 21.30 29.47 -2.01
N PHE A 51 20.09 29.00 -1.69
CA PHE A 51 19.83 28.16 -0.51
C PHE A 51 20.55 26.80 -0.59
N GLY A 52 20.67 26.24 -1.77
CA GLY A 52 21.27 24.93 -2.03
C GLY A 52 20.94 24.46 -3.44
N ARG A 53 21.67 23.48 -3.92
CA ARG A 53 21.38 22.84 -5.19
C ARG A 53 20.35 21.72 -4.97
N PHE A 54 19.19 21.90 -5.52
CA PHE A 54 18.14 20.89 -5.42
C PHE A 54 18.59 19.60 -6.12
N GLN A 55 18.70 18.52 -5.35
CA GLN A 55 19.12 17.20 -5.84
C GLN A 55 17.91 16.33 -6.16
N GLY A 56 16.84 16.48 -5.41
CA GLY A 56 15.66 15.70 -5.63
C GLY A 56 14.60 15.89 -4.56
N TYR A 57 13.42 15.47 -4.93
CA TYR A 57 12.24 15.47 -4.12
C TYR A 57 11.52 14.15 -4.33
N SER A 58 11.15 13.47 -3.26
CA SER A 58 10.35 12.26 -3.32
C SER A 58 9.20 12.36 -2.34
N GLY A 59 8.07 11.84 -2.74
CA GLY A 59 6.91 11.78 -1.89
C GLY A 59 6.14 10.48 -2.09
N SER A 60 5.43 10.10 -1.05
CA SER A 60 4.48 9.01 -1.13
C SER A 60 3.25 9.34 -0.31
N PHE A 61 2.11 8.94 -0.81
CA PHE A 61 0.89 8.93 -0.03
C PHE A 61 0.27 7.54 -0.09
N SER A 62 -0.28 7.12 1.02
CA SER A 62 -1.02 5.88 1.13
C SER A 62 -2.41 6.14 1.67
N TYR A 63 -3.37 5.44 1.11
CA TYR A 63 -4.75 5.50 1.51
C TYR A 63 -5.33 4.09 1.63
N THR A 64 -5.94 3.80 2.78
CA THR A 64 -6.56 2.51 3.03
C THR A 64 -8.08 2.67 3.05
N LEU A 65 -8.72 1.96 2.13
CA LEU A 65 -10.17 1.82 2.02
C LEU A 65 -10.58 0.54 2.74
N ASN A 66 -11.58 0.64 3.58
CA ASN A 66 -12.26 -0.49 4.21
C ASN A 66 -13.78 -0.20 4.27
N ASN A 67 -14.56 -1.15 4.76
CA ASN A 67 -16.02 -1.00 4.87
C ASN A 67 -16.43 0.30 5.58
N ASP A 68 -15.74 0.68 6.66
CA ASP A 68 -16.10 1.86 7.45
C ASP A 68 -15.71 3.16 6.74
N THR A 69 -14.54 3.17 6.12
CA THR A 69 -14.08 4.32 5.33
C THR A 69 -14.96 4.53 4.11
N PHE A 70 -15.37 3.43 3.46
CA PHE A 70 -16.26 3.48 2.30
C PHE A 70 -17.64 4.03 2.67
N LYS A 71 -18.23 3.57 3.78
CA LYS A 71 -19.50 4.11 4.29
C LYS A 71 -19.40 5.60 4.64
N LYS A 72 -18.30 6.04 5.23
CA LYS A 72 -18.08 7.46 5.55
C LYS A 72 -17.95 8.32 4.30
N LEU A 73 -17.36 7.81 3.21
CA LEU A 73 -17.14 8.56 1.97
C LEU A 73 -18.39 8.57 1.06
N PHE A 74 -19.10 7.45 0.99
CA PHE A 74 -20.19 7.26 0.02
C PHE A 74 -21.56 7.07 0.65
N GLY A 75 -21.66 6.68 1.94
CA GLY A 75 -22.91 6.43 2.64
C GLY A 75 -23.67 7.68 3.10
N LYS A 76 -23.06 8.86 3.02
CA LYS A 76 -23.70 10.12 3.44
C LYS A 76 -24.77 10.66 2.50
N LYS A 77 -24.97 10.06 1.34
CA LYS A 77 -25.96 10.53 0.35
C LYS A 77 -27.37 9.94 0.50
N GLU A 78 -27.53 8.86 1.26
CA GLU A 78 -28.85 8.21 1.41
C GLU A 78 -29.60 8.58 2.71
N GLU A 79 -28.93 9.18 3.70
CA GLU A 79 -29.57 9.60 4.97
C GLU A 79 -30.14 11.02 4.94
N ASP A 80 -29.69 11.88 4.04
CA ASP A 80 -30.16 13.28 3.97
C ASP A 80 -31.54 13.44 3.31
N GLU A 81 -32.12 12.41 2.66
CA GLU A 81 -33.47 12.45 2.12
C GLU A 81 -34.55 11.93 3.05
N LYS A 82 -34.20 11.22 4.14
CA LYS A 82 -35.20 10.66 5.08
C LYS A 82 -35.39 11.43 6.39
N ASN A 83 -34.65 12.51 6.64
CA ASN A 83 -34.73 13.26 7.91
C ASN A 83 -35.16 14.73 7.74
N LYS A 84 -36.18 14.98 6.91
CA LYS A 84 -36.86 16.29 6.91
C LYS A 84 -38.06 16.39 7.83
N ASP A 85 -38.44 15.32 8.50
CA ASP A 85 -39.56 15.35 9.45
C ASP A 85 -39.13 14.70 10.78
N ASN A 86 -38.29 15.35 11.55
CA ASN A 86 -38.44 15.43 13.02
C ASN A 86 -37.37 16.37 13.59
N LYS A 87 -37.88 17.55 13.93
CA LYS A 87 -37.15 18.57 14.65
C LYS A 87 -37.36 18.36 16.15
N GLY A 88 -36.26 18.17 16.88
CA GLY A 88 -36.33 18.34 18.32
C GLY A 88 -35.32 17.56 19.13
N LYS A 89 -34.35 18.31 19.68
CA LYS A 89 -33.66 18.12 20.95
C LYS A 89 -32.47 17.16 21.04
N GLU A 90 -31.43 17.77 21.31
CA GLU A 90 -30.43 17.86 22.40
C GLU A 90 -29.05 17.31 22.10
N GLU A 91 -28.13 18.26 22.24
CA GLU A 91 -26.68 18.14 22.34
C GLU A 91 -26.29 17.18 23.47
N ASN A 92 -25.24 16.35 23.21
CA ASN A 92 -24.10 16.27 24.14
C ASN A 92 -22.93 15.56 23.48
N GLU A 93 -21.82 16.24 23.59
CA GLU A 93 -20.45 15.76 23.41
C GLU A 93 -20.20 14.57 24.34
N ASP A 94 -19.44 13.58 23.83
CA ASP A 94 -18.41 12.93 24.64
C ASP A 94 -17.45 12.17 23.76
N GLU A 95 -16.22 12.66 23.76
CA GLU A 95 -15.02 11.93 23.36
C GLU A 95 -14.78 10.83 24.41
N GLU A 96 -14.69 9.58 23.98
CA GLU A 96 -14.01 8.58 24.79
C GLU A 96 -13.06 7.73 23.95
N THR A 97 -11.82 7.88 24.35
CA THR A 97 -10.64 7.06 24.16
C THR A 97 -10.90 5.66 24.73
N GLU A 98 -10.79 4.61 23.93
CA GLU A 98 -10.63 3.27 24.49
C GLU A 98 -9.29 2.68 24.12
N GLU A 99 -8.46 2.59 25.16
CA GLU A 99 -7.25 1.77 25.23
C GLU A 99 -7.64 0.28 25.36
N GLU A 100 -6.87 -0.54 24.64
CA GLU A 100 -6.93 -1.99 24.77
C GLU A 100 -6.44 -2.44 26.14
N THR A 101 -7.26 -3.17 26.85
CA THR A 101 -6.83 -4.01 27.97
C THR A 101 -7.30 -5.44 27.74
N GLU A 102 -6.32 -6.32 27.54
CA GLU A 102 -6.52 -7.76 27.61
C GLU A 102 -6.78 -8.15 29.06
N GLU A 103 -7.92 -8.76 29.33
CA GLU A 103 -8.08 -9.63 30.50
C GLU A 103 -8.87 -10.89 30.16
N GLN A 104 -8.19 -11.97 30.42
CA GLN A 104 -8.73 -13.33 30.44
C GLN A 104 -9.85 -13.45 31.49
N ASN A 105 -10.98 -13.95 31.10
CA ASN A 105 -11.78 -14.70 32.07
C ASN A 105 -12.53 -15.87 31.42
N ASN A 106 -12.26 -17.02 32.01
CA ASN A 106 -12.85 -18.32 31.68
C ASN A 106 -14.33 -18.39 32.07
N ASN A 107 -15.02 -19.18 31.28
CA ASN A 107 -16.21 -19.97 31.65
C ASN A 107 -17.58 -19.36 31.39
N SER A 108 -18.17 -19.75 30.26
CA SER A 108 -19.42 -20.52 30.22
C SER A 108 -19.90 -20.70 28.80
N ASN A 109 -20.09 -21.95 28.41
CA ASN A 109 -20.77 -22.40 27.21
C ASN A 109 -22.18 -21.78 27.10
N MET A 110 -22.30 -20.77 26.27
CA MET A 110 -23.55 -20.41 25.62
C MET A 110 -23.22 -19.98 24.21
N ARG A 111 -23.51 -20.84 23.24
CA ARG A 111 -23.53 -20.48 21.83
C ARG A 111 -24.48 -19.28 21.67
N LYS A 112 -23.93 -18.07 21.70
CA LYS A 112 -24.62 -16.92 21.10
C LYS A 112 -24.75 -17.22 19.62
N THR A 113 -25.88 -17.72 19.22
CA THR A 113 -26.34 -17.65 17.84
C THR A 113 -26.38 -16.15 17.52
N GLU A 114 -25.36 -15.64 16.86
CA GLU A 114 -25.42 -14.31 16.25
C GLU A 114 -26.64 -14.31 15.35
N LYS A 115 -27.66 -13.55 15.74
CA LYS A 115 -28.82 -13.30 14.89
C LYS A 115 -28.28 -12.65 13.62
N ALA A 116 -28.28 -13.42 12.52
CA ALA A 116 -27.93 -12.93 11.23
C ALA A 116 -28.79 -11.68 10.94
N SER A 117 -28.13 -10.53 10.78
CA SER A 117 -28.84 -9.31 10.42
C SER A 117 -29.40 -9.48 9.01
N VAL A 118 -30.72 -9.47 8.92
CA VAL A 118 -31.44 -9.54 7.65
C VAL A 118 -31.62 -8.10 7.18
N ASP A 119 -31.29 -7.83 5.92
CA ASP A 119 -31.47 -6.52 5.30
C ASP A 119 -32.97 -6.24 5.07
N SER A 120 -33.36 -5.00 4.80
CA SER A 120 -34.75 -4.57 4.57
C SER A 120 -35.49 -5.39 3.51
N ASP A 121 -34.75 -5.99 2.59
CA ASP A 121 -35.25 -6.82 1.49
C ASP A 121 -35.30 -8.33 1.82
N GLY A 122 -35.09 -8.71 3.09
CA GLY A 122 -35.16 -10.09 3.55
C GLY A 122 -33.93 -10.95 3.27
N TYR A 123 -32.87 -10.39 2.70
CA TYR A 123 -31.62 -11.08 2.46
C TYR A 123 -30.68 -10.99 3.66
N LEU A 124 -29.91 -12.04 3.91
CA LEU A 124 -28.85 -12.03 4.90
C LEU A 124 -27.82 -10.94 4.56
N ALA A 125 -27.71 -9.93 5.43
CA ALA A 125 -26.71 -8.89 5.26
C ALA A 125 -25.31 -9.51 5.42
N PHE A 126 -24.69 -9.86 4.31
CA PHE A 126 -23.38 -10.46 4.27
C PHE A 126 -22.30 -9.36 4.37
N LYS A 127 -21.81 -9.13 5.57
CA LYS A 127 -20.68 -8.22 5.79
C LYS A 127 -19.40 -8.90 5.31
N LEU A 128 -18.94 -8.55 4.12
CA LEU A 128 -17.63 -8.91 3.60
C LEU A 128 -16.58 -7.96 4.21
N PRO A 129 -15.75 -8.41 5.15
CA PRO A 129 -14.63 -7.58 5.58
C PRO A 129 -13.59 -7.55 4.47
N TRP A 130 -13.34 -6.36 3.97
CA TRP A 130 -12.32 -6.11 2.96
C TRP A 130 -11.52 -4.86 3.31
N SER A 131 -10.29 -4.83 2.86
CA SER A 131 -9.45 -3.64 2.88
C SER A 131 -8.64 -3.56 1.60
N VAL A 132 -8.56 -2.38 1.03
CA VAL A 132 -7.74 -2.06 -0.14
C VAL A 132 -6.86 -0.89 0.21
N SER A 133 -5.56 -1.08 0.08
CA SER A 133 -4.56 -0.04 0.27
C SER A 133 -4.01 0.41 -1.08
N LEU A 134 -4.10 1.69 -1.32
CA LEU A 134 -3.52 2.38 -2.47
C LEU A 134 -2.29 3.14 -1.99
N SER A 135 -1.16 2.92 -2.61
CA SER A 135 0.08 3.62 -2.31
C SER A 135 0.66 4.19 -3.59
N TYR A 136 0.67 5.50 -3.69
CA TYR A 136 1.28 6.20 -4.81
C TYR A 136 2.59 6.84 -4.35
N SER A 137 3.64 6.62 -5.12
CA SER A 137 4.95 7.20 -4.89
C SER A 137 5.43 7.94 -6.13
N TYR A 138 6.11 9.05 -5.90
CA TYR A 138 6.74 9.82 -6.96
C TYR A 138 8.11 10.33 -6.51
N SER A 139 9.01 10.48 -7.46
CA SER A 139 10.35 10.97 -7.20
C SER A 139 10.83 11.82 -8.39
N ILE A 140 11.29 13.00 -8.08
CA ILE A 140 11.97 13.90 -9.01
C ILE A 140 13.43 13.96 -8.58
N ARG A 141 14.34 13.60 -9.47
CA ARG A 141 15.78 13.60 -9.18
C ARG A 141 16.57 14.19 -10.34
N GLU A 142 17.77 14.72 -10.03
CA GLU A 142 18.73 15.09 -11.06
C GLU A 142 19.08 13.88 -11.92
N ASP A 143 18.92 14.02 -13.24
CA ASP A 143 19.27 13.00 -14.23
C ASP A 143 20.69 13.24 -14.73
N ARG A 144 21.66 12.60 -14.07
CA ARG A 144 23.08 12.71 -14.41
C ARG A 144 23.48 11.91 -15.64
N SER A 145 22.55 11.20 -16.26
CA SER A 145 22.79 10.53 -17.55
C SER A 145 22.70 11.48 -18.73
N LYS A 146 22.14 12.66 -18.53
CA LYS A 146 21.98 13.71 -19.52
C LYS A 146 23.02 14.81 -19.34
N ASP A 147 23.24 15.60 -20.38
CA ASP A 147 24.17 16.70 -20.35
C ASP A 147 23.73 17.80 -19.37
N ILE A 148 24.70 18.37 -18.68
CA ILE A 148 24.46 19.50 -17.79
C ILE A 148 24.18 20.77 -18.61
N ASN A 149 23.25 21.56 -18.14
CA ASN A 149 23.02 22.88 -18.69
C ASN A 149 24.14 23.82 -18.24
N ILE A 150 25.02 24.21 -19.17
CA ILE A 150 26.20 25.04 -18.93
C ILE A 150 25.84 26.38 -18.31
N LYS A 151 24.70 26.99 -18.70
CA LYS A 151 24.30 28.31 -18.17
C LYS A 151 23.85 28.26 -16.72
N THR A 152 23.21 27.19 -16.30
CA THR A 152 22.64 27.04 -14.94
C THR A 152 23.49 26.15 -14.06
N MET A 153 24.45 25.42 -14.63
CA MET A 153 25.26 24.38 -13.94
C MET A 153 24.37 23.37 -13.21
N ARG A 154 23.31 22.91 -13.88
CA ARG A 154 22.34 21.96 -13.32
C ARG A 154 22.00 20.88 -14.33
N TYR A 155 21.85 19.66 -13.83
CA TYR A 155 21.31 18.56 -14.63
C TYR A 155 19.79 18.72 -14.81
N PRO A 156 19.23 18.23 -15.90
CA PRO A 156 17.79 18.12 -16.03
C PRO A 156 17.23 17.16 -14.98
N TYR A 157 15.96 17.30 -14.66
CA TYR A 157 15.29 16.43 -13.71
C TYR A 157 14.54 15.33 -14.45
N SER A 158 14.52 14.14 -13.85
CA SER A 158 13.64 13.03 -14.25
C SER A 158 12.57 12.81 -13.19
N LEU A 159 11.36 12.58 -13.65
CA LEU A 159 10.22 12.20 -12.82
C LEU A 159 9.99 10.70 -12.97
N THR A 160 9.96 10.00 -11.85
CA THR A 160 9.51 8.61 -11.77
C THR A 160 8.31 8.54 -10.83
N HIS A 161 7.28 7.79 -11.21
CA HIS A 161 6.11 7.62 -10.35
C HIS A 161 5.46 6.26 -10.56
N SER A 162 4.94 5.72 -9.47
CA SER A 162 4.35 4.39 -9.43
C SER A 162 3.14 4.34 -8.49
N LEU A 163 2.22 3.47 -8.80
CA LEU A 163 1.04 3.15 -8.00
C LEU A 163 1.10 1.69 -7.59
N ASN A 164 1.00 1.42 -6.29
CA ASN A 164 0.86 0.09 -5.74
C ASN A 164 -0.54 -0.06 -5.14
N VAL A 165 -1.17 -1.17 -5.43
CA VAL A 165 -2.50 -1.54 -4.95
C VAL A 165 -2.39 -2.89 -4.26
N SER A 166 -2.83 -2.97 -3.01
CA SER A 166 -2.92 -4.22 -2.29
C SER A 166 -4.29 -4.34 -1.64
N GLY A 167 -4.83 -5.54 -1.62
CA GLY A 167 -6.15 -5.79 -1.07
C GLY A 167 -6.20 -7.08 -0.28
N ASN A 168 -7.05 -7.10 0.71
CA ASN A 168 -7.41 -8.28 1.48
C ASN A 168 -8.95 -8.38 1.51
N PHE A 169 -9.46 -9.55 1.14
CA PHE A 169 -10.88 -9.84 1.05
C PHE A 169 -11.17 -11.14 1.80
N LYS A 170 -12.09 -11.09 2.74
CA LYS A 170 -12.59 -12.29 3.42
C LYS A 170 -13.99 -12.60 2.91
N ILE A 171 -14.16 -13.72 2.19
CA ILE A 171 -15.44 -14.17 1.67
C ILE A 171 -15.98 -15.24 2.62
N GLY A 172 -16.86 -14.80 3.53
CA GLY A 172 -17.31 -15.64 4.65
C GLY A 172 -16.20 -15.88 5.68
N SER A 173 -16.40 -16.89 6.53
CA SER A 173 -15.48 -17.20 7.63
C SER A 173 -14.25 -18.01 7.20
N ARG A 174 -14.26 -18.61 6.02
CA ARG A 174 -13.27 -19.62 5.63
C ARG A 174 -12.42 -19.27 4.41
N TRP A 175 -12.79 -18.28 3.63
CA TRP A 175 -12.01 -17.82 2.49
C TRP A 175 -11.27 -16.54 2.82
N ASN A 176 -9.98 -16.52 2.56
CA ASN A 176 -9.18 -15.32 2.61
C ASN A 176 -8.45 -15.17 1.27
N MET A 177 -8.54 -13.99 0.69
CA MET A 177 -7.92 -13.64 -0.58
C MET A 177 -7.09 -12.38 -0.39
N THR A 178 -5.83 -12.43 -0.79
CA THR A 178 -4.95 -11.26 -0.83
C THR A 178 -4.49 -11.01 -2.25
N TYR A 179 -4.52 -9.77 -2.65
CA TYR A 179 -4.13 -9.31 -3.97
C TYR A 179 -3.11 -8.18 -3.84
N SER A 180 -2.08 -8.19 -4.67
CA SER A 180 -1.11 -7.10 -4.74
C SER A 180 -0.64 -6.91 -6.18
N THR A 181 -0.63 -5.67 -6.63
CA THR A 181 -0.14 -5.26 -7.94
C THR A 181 0.46 -3.88 -7.88
N GLY A 182 1.26 -3.53 -8.87
CA GLY A 182 1.79 -2.19 -9.04
C GLY A 182 1.82 -1.79 -10.51
N TYR A 183 1.84 -0.51 -10.75
CA TYR A 183 2.01 0.07 -12.08
C TYR A 183 3.06 1.17 -12.03
N ASP A 184 4.09 1.06 -12.85
CA ASP A 184 5.09 2.08 -13.04
C ASP A 184 4.72 2.92 -14.27
N PHE A 185 4.38 4.18 -14.05
CA PHE A 185 3.99 5.10 -15.12
C PHE A 185 5.17 5.57 -15.96
N THR A 186 6.39 5.44 -15.43
CA THR A 186 7.60 5.87 -16.12
C THR A 186 8.01 4.86 -17.19
N SER A 187 8.04 3.58 -16.81
CA SER A 187 8.30 2.47 -17.74
C SER A 187 7.04 2.04 -18.49
N LYS A 188 5.85 2.45 -18.02
CA LYS A 188 4.53 2.03 -18.52
C LYS A 188 4.31 0.52 -18.40
N GLU A 189 4.88 -0.07 -17.37
CA GLU A 189 4.84 -1.51 -17.12
C GLU A 189 4.07 -1.82 -15.83
N MET A 190 3.40 -2.96 -15.83
CA MET A 190 2.83 -3.51 -14.60
C MET A 190 3.89 -4.27 -13.83
N SER A 191 3.97 -4.00 -12.55
CA SER A 191 4.77 -4.80 -11.63
C SER A 191 4.16 -6.21 -11.51
N MET A 192 4.94 -7.12 -10.95
CA MET A 192 4.47 -8.45 -10.65
C MET A 192 3.18 -8.41 -9.83
N THR A 193 2.13 -9.01 -10.35
CA THR A 193 0.83 -9.13 -9.70
C THR A 193 0.75 -10.46 -8.97
N THR A 194 0.45 -10.44 -7.69
CA THR A 194 0.28 -11.64 -6.88
C THR A 194 -1.15 -11.75 -6.37
N LEU A 195 -1.69 -12.95 -6.43
CA LEU A 195 -2.99 -13.31 -5.87
C LEU A 195 -2.82 -14.56 -5.03
N ASN A 196 -3.13 -14.48 -3.74
CA ASN A 196 -3.11 -15.62 -2.84
C ASN A 196 -4.53 -15.87 -2.32
N ILE A 197 -4.98 -17.08 -2.45
CA ILE A 197 -6.28 -17.54 -1.98
C ILE A 197 -6.06 -18.66 -0.98
N THR A 198 -6.60 -18.52 0.21
CA THR A 198 -6.56 -19.56 1.24
C THR A 198 -7.97 -19.91 1.69
N ARG A 199 -8.20 -21.18 1.95
CA ARG A 199 -9.46 -21.70 2.44
C ARG A 199 -9.25 -22.74 3.51
N ASP A 200 -9.96 -22.58 4.61
CA ASP A 200 -10.08 -23.61 5.63
C ASP A 200 -11.22 -24.57 5.24
N LEU A 201 -10.88 -25.83 5.04
CA LEU A 201 -11.79 -26.93 4.72
C LEU A 201 -12.08 -27.81 5.95
N HIS A 202 -11.92 -27.27 7.16
CA HIS A 202 -12.10 -27.94 8.43
C HIS A 202 -10.98 -28.95 8.77
N CYS A 203 -10.86 -30.03 8.01
CA CYS A 203 -9.80 -31.01 8.19
C CYS A 203 -8.56 -30.73 7.32
N PHE A 204 -8.69 -29.87 6.32
CA PHE A 204 -7.64 -29.52 5.38
C PHE A 204 -7.53 -28.01 5.21
N ASN A 205 -6.35 -27.52 4.96
CA ASN A 205 -6.07 -26.18 4.50
C ASN A 205 -5.71 -26.20 3.02
N MET A 206 -6.41 -25.37 2.24
CA MET A 206 -6.12 -25.14 0.83
C MET A 206 -5.45 -23.77 0.68
N SER A 207 -4.37 -23.72 -0.08
CA SER A 207 -3.74 -22.49 -0.51
C SER A 207 -3.49 -22.50 -2.02
N CYS A 208 -3.76 -21.38 -2.68
CA CYS A 208 -3.51 -21.17 -4.10
C CYS A 208 -2.79 -19.81 -4.24
N GLY A 209 -1.57 -19.84 -4.73
CA GLY A 209 -0.80 -18.65 -5.07
C GLY A 209 -0.67 -18.52 -6.58
N LEU A 210 -1.01 -17.35 -7.11
CA LEU A 210 -0.89 -17.00 -8.52
C LEU A 210 0.01 -15.78 -8.64
N VAL A 211 0.92 -15.82 -9.60
CA VAL A 211 1.81 -14.71 -9.91
C VAL A 211 1.69 -14.41 -11.40
N PHE A 212 1.45 -13.15 -11.72
CA PHE A 212 1.36 -12.64 -13.09
C PHE A 212 2.33 -11.49 -13.27
N GLY A 213 3.00 -11.44 -14.41
CA GLY A 213 3.97 -10.42 -14.73
C GLY A 213 4.85 -10.85 -15.89
N PRO A 214 6.15 -10.54 -15.85
CA PRO A 214 7.12 -11.00 -16.85
C PRO A 214 7.17 -12.54 -16.98
N PHE A 215 6.78 -13.21 -15.93
CA PHE A 215 6.53 -14.66 -15.92
C PHE A 215 5.25 -14.95 -15.14
N THR A 216 4.57 -16.02 -15.51
CA THR A 216 3.38 -16.51 -14.81
C THR A 216 3.74 -17.77 -14.04
N SER A 217 3.38 -17.82 -12.77
CA SER A 217 3.55 -18.99 -11.94
C SER A 217 2.33 -19.25 -11.08
N TYR A 218 2.11 -20.49 -10.73
CA TYR A 218 1.12 -20.87 -9.75
C TYR A 218 1.67 -21.90 -8.78
N ASN A 219 1.16 -21.84 -7.58
CA ASN A 219 1.33 -22.90 -6.62
C ASN A 219 -0.03 -23.24 -6.02
N PHE A 220 -0.33 -24.51 -5.92
CA PHE A 220 -1.53 -25.01 -5.30
C PHE A 220 -1.17 -26.06 -4.26
N SER A 221 -1.76 -25.98 -3.07
CA SER A 221 -1.44 -26.86 -1.97
C SER A 221 -2.69 -27.17 -1.17
N ILE A 222 -2.89 -28.44 -0.86
CA ILE A 222 -3.88 -28.91 0.11
C ILE A 222 -3.13 -29.74 1.16
N ARG A 223 -3.34 -29.42 2.42
CA ARG A 223 -2.66 -30.11 3.55
C ARG A 223 -3.65 -30.41 4.66
N ALA A 224 -3.48 -31.56 5.31
CA ALA A 224 -4.26 -31.87 6.51
C ALA A 224 -3.89 -30.95 7.68
N ASN A 225 -4.89 -30.55 8.46
CA ASN A 225 -4.75 -29.69 9.64
C ASN A 225 -4.13 -30.40 10.85
N SER A 226 -3.94 -31.73 10.79
CA SER A 226 -3.35 -32.50 11.87
C SER A 226 -1.83 -32.43 11.81
N SER A 227 -1.19 -32.02 12.91
CA SER A 227 0.27 -31.94 12.98
C SER A 227 1.00 -33.24 12.65
N MET A 228 0.37 -34.40 12.95
CA MET A 228 0.92 -35.73 12.64
C MET A 228 0.70 -36.16 11.19
N LEU A 229 -0.30 -35.60 10.52
CA LEU A 229 -0.72 -36.02 9.18
C LEU A 229 -0.38 -34.98 8.09
N THR A 230 0.13 -33.84 8.46
CA THR A 230 0.40 -32.71 7.54
C THR A 230 1.32 -33.11 6.39
N ASP A 231 2.31 -33.95 6.68
CA ASP A 231 3.26 -34.41 5.67
C ASP A 231 2.81 -35.67 4.94
N ALA A 232 1.98 -36.49 5.58
CA ALA A 232 1.43 -37.71 4.99
C ALA A 232 0.25 -37.44 4.05
N LEU A 233 -0.58 -36.44 4.38
CA LEU A 233 -1.77 -36.04 3.62
C LEU A 233 -1.58 -34.62 3.06
N LYS A 234 -0.73 -34.48 2.08
CA LYS A 234 -0.49 -33.24 1.35
C LYS A 234 -0.53 -33.49 -0.16
N TRP A 235 -1.04 -32.53 -0.86
CA TRP A 235 -0.93 -32.44 -2.30
C TRP A 235 -0.44 -31.06 -2.68
N ASP A 236 0.72 -30.98 -3.32
CA ASP A 236 1.35 -29.75 -3.77
C ASP A 236 1.54 -29.82 -5.29
N GLN A 237 1.05 -28.82 -6.00
CA GLN A 237 1.29 -28.64 -7.42
C GLN A 237 1.86 -27.25 -7.66
N ARG A 238 2.94 -27.17 -8.41
CA ARG A 238 3.61 -25.91 -8.73
C ARG A 238 3.92 -25.87 -10.23
N SER A 239 3.76 -24.68 -10.83
CA SER A 239 4.41 -24.43 -12.10
C SER A 239 5.80 -23.89 -11.83
N ASN A 240 6.82 -24.55 -12.37
CA ASN A 240 8.18 -24.05 -12.29
C ASN A 240 8.49 -23.29 -13.58
N THR A 241 8.21 -21.99 -13.59
CA THR A 241 8.51 -21.11 -14.74
C THR A 241 9.89 -20.45 -14.63
N GLY A 242 10.81 -21.07 -13.88
CA GLY A 242 12.20 -20.62 -13.79
C GLY A 242 13.09 -21.05 -14.96
N SER A 243 12.62 -21.90 -15.87
CA SER A 243 13.28 -22.17 -17.14
C SER A 243 12.40 -21.63 -18.26
N ALA A 244 12.92 -20.74 -19.05
CA ALA A 244 12.35 -20.44 -20.35
C ALA A 244 12.23 -21.77 -21.10
N VAL A 245 11.04 -22.32 -21.21
CA VAL A 245 10.77 -23.44 -22.10
C VAL A 245 10.81 -22.84 -23.50
N THR A 246 11.96 -22.89 -24.10
CA THR A 246 12.09 -22.66 -25.54
C THR A 246 11.42 -23.84 -26.23
N TRP A 247 10.23 -23.61 -26.74
CA TRP A 247 9.58 -24.55 -27.66
C TRP A 247 10.34 -24.42 -29.00
N TYR A 248 10.99 -25.49 -29.44
CA TYR A 248 11.56 -25.62 -30.76
C TYR A 248 10.47 -26.11 -31.73
#